data_7a67a451ee835dc59be124269479d914
#
_entry.id   7a67a451ee835dc59be124269479d914
#
_cell.length_a   1.000
_cell.length_b   1.000
_cell.length_c   1.000
_cell.angle_alpha   90.00
_cell.angle_beta   90.00
_cell.angle_gamma   90.00
#
_symmetry.space_group_name_H-M   'P 1'
#
loop_
_entity.id
_entity.type
_entity.pdbx_description
1 polymer ?
#
loop_
_entity_poly.entity_id
_entity_poly.type
_entity_poly.pdbx_seq_one_letter_code
_entity_poly.pdbx_strand_id
1 'polypeptide(L)'
;MKGIILAGGSGTRLHPLTIAVSKQLMPVYDKPMIYYPLSTLMLAGIREILIITTPDDQAGFKKLLGDGAQLGCRFEYVVQPSPDGLAQAFILGEEFIGDDAVALVLGDNIFYGSGMGTLLKKKANPDGAVVFAYHVQDPERYGVVEFDEHHSVKSIEEKPAQPKSNYAVPGLYFYDNSVVKIAKAIKPSPRGELEITDLNRVYLEQGKLEVGVLDRGTAWLDTGTFDSLMEAGQFIEVLEKRQGLKVGCIEEIAYRNGWINDTQMQALANKYKKSGYGQYLENILNKRY
;
A
#
# COMPACT_ATOMS: atom_id res chain seq x y z
N MET A 1 -2.88 14.77 5.03
CA MET A 1 -2.72 13.76 3.93
C MET A 1 -3.72 12.63 4.16
N LYS A 2 -4.39 12.21 3.12
CA LYS A 2 -5.29 11.05 3.08
C LYS A 2 -4.62 9.86 2.38
N GLY A 3 -5.20 8.67 2.51
CA GLY A 3 -4.66 7.47 1.88
C GLY A 3 -5.67 6.82 0.93
N ILE A 4 -5.18 6.20 -0.13
CA ILE A 4 -5.96 5.35 -1.02
C ILE A 4 -5.31 3.96 -1.07
N ILE A 5 -6.11 2.92 -0.88
CA ILE A 5 -5.70 1.55 -1.18
C ILE A 5 -6.44 1.12 -2.45
N LEU A 6 -5.70 0.82 -3.51
CA LEU A 6 -6.29 0.31 -4.74
C LEU A 6 -6.34 -1.22 -4.71
N ALA A 7 -7.53 -1.75 -4.53
CA ALA A 7 -7.84 -3.18 -4.43
C ALA A 7 -8.83 -3.64 -5.52
N GLY A 8 -8.80 -2.99 -6.69
CA GLY A 8 -9.78 -3.16 -7.78
C GLY A 8 -9.38 -4.14 -8.89
N GLY A 9 -8.26 -4.82 -8.80
CA GLY A 9 -7.82 -5.73 -9.86
C GLY A 9 -8.58 -7.06 -9.89
N SER A 10 -8.82 -7.61 -11.09
CA SER A 10 -9.55 -8.87 -11.31
C SER A 10 -8.83 -10.13 -10.79
N GLY A 11 -7.53 -10.03 -10.46
CA GLY A 11 -6.74 -11.15 -9.93
C GLY A 11 -6.60 -12.36 -10.84
N THR A 12 -6.87 -12.23 -12.14
CA THR A 12 -6.92 -13.35 -13.11
C THR A 12 -5.66 -14.20 -13.17
N ARG A 13 -4.49 -13.63 -12.88
CA ARG A 13 -3.22 -14.36 -12.80
C ARG A 13 -3.18 -15.40 -11.67
N LEU A 14 -4.09 -15.30 -10.70
CA LEU A 14 -4.21 -16.22 -9.57
C LEU A 14 -5.45 -17.13 -9.68
N HIS A 15 -6.10 -17.20 -10.87
CA HIS A 15 -7.19 -18.16 -11.05
C HIS A 15 -6.66 -19.60 -10.91
N PRO A 16 -7.40 -20.52 -10.25
CA PRO A 16 -8.80 -20.35 -9.78
C PRO A 16 -8.96 -19.72 -8.38
N LEU A 17 -7.90 -19.39 -7.65
CA LEU A 17 -7.99 -18.91 -6.27
C LEU A 17 -8.86 -17.65 -6.12
N THR A 18 -8.82 -16.77 -7.12
CA THR A 18 -9.48 -15.45 -7.10
C THR A 18 -10.81 -15.43 -7.85
N ILE A 19 -11.40 -16.58 -8.18
CA ILE A 19 -12.73 -16.63 -8.82
C ILE A 19 -13.83 -16.20 -7.85
N ALA A 20 -13.71 -16.60 -6.59
CA ALA A 20 -14.76 -16.39 -5.58
C ALA A 20 -14.36 -15.40 -4.47
N VAL A 21 -13.16 -14.86 -4.50
CA VAL A 21 -12.65 -13.96 -3.47
C VAL A 21 -11.63 -13.00 -4.06
N SER A 22 -11.70 -11.74 -3.65
CA SER A 22 -10.67 -10.76 -3.98
C SER A 22 -9.29 -11.23 -3.54
N LYS A 23 -8.27 -11.03 -4.38
CA LYS A 23 -6.88 -11.31 -4.07
C LYS A 23 -6.48 -10.70 -2.72
N GLN A 24 -6.86 -9.47 -2.47
CA GLN A 24 -6.47 -8.72 -1.27
C GLN A 24 -7.17 -9.21 0.01
N LEU A 25 -8.19 -10.05 -0.12
CA LEU A 25 -8.84 -10.74 1.02
C LEU A 25 -8.24 -12.12 1.29
N MET A 26 -7.37 -12.62 0.40
CA MET A 26 -6.66 -13.89 0.61
C MET A 26 -5.65 -13.76 1.76
N PRO A 27 -5.39 -14.88 2.47
CA PRO A 27 -4.43 -14.87 3.56
C PRO A 27 -3.00 -14.74 3.04
N VAL A 28 -2.21 -13.90 3.72
CA VAL A 28 -0.75 -13.94 3.68
C VAL A 28 -0.30 -14.29 5.10
N TYR A 29 0.06 -15.55 5.28
CA TYR A 29 0.32 -16.21 6.56
C TYR A 29 -0.90 -16.18 7.49
N ASP A 30 -0.99 -15.26 8.44
CA ASP A 30 -1.98 -15.27 9.53
C ASP A 30 -3.07 -14.18 9.44
N LYS A 31 -3.04 -13.36 8.40
CA LYS A 31 -4.00 -12.27 8.21
C LYS A 31 -4.29 -11.99 6.72
N PRO A 32 -5.41 -11.32 6.40
CA PRO A 32 -5.72 -10.94 5.03
C PRO A 32 -4.66 -10.00 4.44
N MET A 33 -4.37 -10.17 3.16
CA MET A 33 -3.36 -9.38 2.43
C MET A 33 -3.54 -7.87 2.60
N ILE A 34 -4.77 -7.36 2.59
CA ILE A 34 -5.08 -5.92 2.72
C ILE A 34 -4.53 -5.29 4.01
N TYR A 35 -4.27 -6.08 5.06
CA TYR A 35 -3.72 -5.57 6.32
C TYR A 35 -2.32 -4.97 6.12
N TYR A 36 -1.53 -5.50 5.19
CA TYR A 36 -0.16 -5.03 4.96
C TYR A 36 -0.12 -3.64 4.32
N PRO A 37 -0.77 -3.37 3.16
CA PRO A 37 -0.83 -2.01 2.63
C PRO A 37 -1.57 -1.04 3.55
N LEU A 38 -2.62 -1.49 4.26
CA LEU A 38 -3.28 -0.68 5.29
C LEU A 38 -2.29 -0.28 6.39
N SER A 39 -1.51 -1.23 6.90
CA SER A 39 -0.48 -0.97 7.90
C SER A 39 0.59 0.02 7.40
N THR A 40 0.94 -0.03 6.13
CA THR A 40 1.90 0.90 5.50
C THR A 40 1.40 2.33 5.56
N LEU A 41 0.13 2.58 5.20
CA LEU A 41 -0.48 3.90 5.34
C LEU A 41 -0.59 4.36 6.79
N MET A 42 -0.97 3.46 7.70
CA MET A 42 -1.04 3.75 9.14
C MET A 42 0.32 4.08 9.74
N LEU A 43 1.40 3.41 9.31
CA LEU A 43 2.78 3.73 9.70
C LEU A 43 3.22 5.11 9.20
N ALA A 44 2.71 5.57 8.06
CA ALA A 44 2.90 6.95 7.59
C ALA A 44 2.11 7.99 8.41
N GLY A 45 1.26 7.56 9.35
CA GLY A 45 0.43 8.42 10.17
C GLY A 45 -0.93 8.75 9.55
N ILE A 46 -1.31 8.07 8.47
CA ILE A 46 -2.55 8.32 7.73
C ILE A 46 -3.70 7.58 8.40
N ARG A 47 -4.79 8.31 8.70
CA ARG A 47 -5.98 7.79 9.41
C ARG A 47 -7.25 7.80 8.55
N GLU A 48 -7.32 8.67 7.55
CA GLU A 48 -8.43 8.74 6.61
C GLU A 48 -8.02 7.98 5.35
N ILE A 49 -8.71 6.87 5.05
CA ILE A 49 -8.28 5.93 4.01
C ILE A 49 -9.49 5.53 3.16
N LEU A 50 -9.36 5.74 1.84
CA LEU A 50 -10.29 5.26 0.85
C LEU A 50 -9.84 3.89 0.33
N ILE A 51 -10.75 2.93 0.33
CA ILE A 51 -10.52 1.59 -0.23
C ILE A 51 -11.30 1.49 -1.53
N ILE A 52 -10.57 1.39 -2.65
CA ILE A 52 -11.15 1.25 -3.99
C ILE A 52 -11.18 -0.24 -4.34
N THR A 53 -12.36 -0.76 -4.63
CA THR A 53 -12.60 -2.20 -4.82
C THR A 53 -13.34 -2.47 -6.13
N THR A 54 -13.38 -3.73 -6.54
CA THR A 54 -14.35 -4.16 -7.55
C THR A 54 -15.79 -4.08 -7.00
N PRO A 55 -16.82 -4.05 -7.88
CA PRO A 55 -18.22 -4.08 -7.44
C PRO A 55 -18.55 -5.30 -6.56
N ASP A 56 -18.04 -6.47 -6.93
CA ASP A 56 -18.37 -7.75 -6.30
C ASP A 56 -17.70 -7.92 -4.93
N ASP A 57 -16.51 -7.34 -4.75
CA ASP A 57 -15.69 -7.57 -3.56
C ASP A 57 -15.96 -6.56 -2.42
N GLN A 58 -16.56 -5.41 -2.70
CA GLN A 58 -16.70 -4.32 -1.72
C GLN A 58 -17.35 -4.77 -0.40
N ALA A 59 -18.37 -5.63 -0.48
CA ALA A 59 -19.06 -6.14 0.71
C ALA A 59 -18.11 -6.91 1.64
N GLY A 60 -17.16 -7.69 1.07
CA GLY A 60 -16.13 -8.42 1.81
C GLY A 60 -15.19 -7.48 2.57
N PHE A 61 -14.71 -6.41 1.91
CA PHE A 61 -13.86 -5.42 2.54
C PHE A 61 -14.58 -4.66 3.66
N LYS A 62 -15.83 -4.21 3.43
CA LYS A 62 -16.66 -3.57 4.47
C LYS A 62 -16.88 -4.48 5.67
N LYS A 63 -17.14 -5.77 5.44
CA LYS A 63 -17.31 -6.77 6.52
C LYS A 63 -16.02 -6.96 7.33
N LEU A 64 -14.86 -6.96 6.67
CA LEU A 64 -13.55 -7.17 7.31
C LEU A 64 -13.12 -5.95 8.12
N LEU A 65 -13.12 -4.76 7.50
CA LEU A 65 -12.47 -3.55 8.00
C LEU A 65 -13.42 -2.57 8.69
N GLY A 66 -14.74 -2.66 8.43
CA GLY A 66 -15.72 -1.72 8.94
C GLY A 66 -15.51 -0.29 8.44
N ASP A 67 -15.78 0.67 9.29
CA ASP A 67 -15.60 2.11 9.05
C ASP A 67 -14.25 2.67 9.59
N GLY A 68 -13.45 1.80 10.24
CA GLY A 68 -12.16 2.17 10.82
C GLY A 68 -12.24 2.76 12.24
N ALA A 69 -13.42 3.05 12.78
CA ALA A 69 -13.58 3.68 14.09
C ALA A 69 -12.93 2.86 15.23
N GLN A 70 -12.95 1.52 15.13
CA GLN A 70 -12.31 0.61 16.08
C GLN A 70 -10.78 0.75 16.13
N LEU A 71 -10.16 1.37 15.12
CA LEU A 71 -8.73 1.64 15.02
C LEU A 71 -8.41 3.13 15.19
N GLY A 72 -9.41 3.96 15.51
CA GLY A 72 -9.27 5.41 15.52
C GLY A 72 -9.01 5.99 14.13
N CYS A 73 -9.41 5.29 13.08
CA CYS A 73 -9.32 5.67 11.68
C CYS A 73 -10.71 5.94 11.10
N ARG A 74 -10.76 6.43 9.85
CA ARG A 74 -11.95 6.57 9.03
C ARG A 74 -11.71 5.91 7.69
N PHE A 75 -12.52 4.88 7.39
CA PHE A 75 -12.46 4.16 6.12
C PHE A 75 -13.68 4.48 5.27
N GLU A 76 -13.42 4.82 4.02
CA GLU A 76 -14.44 4.99 2.99
C GLU A 76 -14.22 3.98 1.86
N TYR A 77 -15.25 3.73 1.06
CA TYR A 77 -15.25 2.70 0.03
C TYR A 77 -15.84 3.21 -1.26
N VAL A 78 -15.09 3.08 -2.35
CA VAL A 78 -15.53 3.42 -3.70
C VAL A 78 -15.36 2.20 -4.60
N VAL A 79 -16.27 2.03 -5.55
CA VAL A 79 -16.20 0.99 -6.57
C VAL A 79 -15.42 1.51 -7.78
N GLN A 80 -14.45 0.73 -8.26
CA GLN A 80 -13.83 0.87 -9.56
C GLN A 80 -14.60 -0.02 -10.54
N PRO A 81 -15.37 0.53 -11.50
CA PRO A 81 -16.23 -0.26 -12.39
C PRO A 81 -15.41 -1.09 -13.40
N SER A 82 -14.25 -0.56 -13.83
CA SER A 82 -13.34 -1.18 -14.78
C SER A 82 -11.88 -0.85 -14.39
N PRO A 83 -10.92 -1.75 -14.65
CA PRO A 83 -9.51 -1.55 -14.30
C PRO A 83 -8.80 -0.65 -15.33
N ASP A 84 -9.18 0.63 -15.41
CA ASP A 84 -8.69 1.58 -16.41
C ASP A 84 -7.33 2.20 -16.04
N GLY A 85 -6.56 1.57 -15.18
CA GLY A 85 -5.22 1.97 -14.79
C GLY A 85 -5.14 2.53 -13.36
N LEU A 86 -3.90 2.64 -12.85
CA LEU A 86 -3.67 3.02 -11.44
C LEU A 86 -4.03 4.48 -11.17
N ALA A 87 -3.79 5.38 -12.13
CA ALA A 87 -4.06 6.80 -11.95
C ALA A 87 -5.57 7.12 -11.89
N GLN A 88 -6.45 6.19 -12.33
CA GLN A 88 -7.90 6.32 -12.16
C GLN A 88 -8.31 6.45 -10.67
N ALA A 89 -7.49 5.90 -9.75
CA ALA A 89 -7.74 5.98 -8.31
C ALA A 89 -7.93 7.43 -7.82
N PHE A 90 -7.20 8.40 -8.38
CA PHE A 90 -7.30 9.81 -8.00
C PHE A 90 -8.55 10.48 -8.56
N ILE A 91 -9.04 10.02 -9.71
CA ILE A 91 -10.30 10.51 -10.30
C ILE A 91 -11.49 9.99 -9.48
N LEU A 92 -11.49 8.69 -9.17
CA LEU A 92 -12.52 8.07 -8.32
C LEU A 92 -12.52 8.59 -6.89
N GLY A 93 -11.35 8.94 -6.38
CA GLY A 93 -11.15 9.43 -5.03
C GLY A 93 -11.24 10.95 -4.89
N GLU A 94 -11.56 11.72 -5.94
CA GLU A 94 -11.50 13.19 -5.94
C GLU A 94 -12.29 13.82 -4.78
N GLU A 95 -13.53 13.40 -4.58
CA GLU A 95 -14.38 13.93 -3.49
C GLU A 95 -13.79 13.60 -2.11
N PHE A 96 -13.27 12.37 -1.93
CA PHE A 96 -12.60 11.96 -0.70
C PHE A 96 -11.30 12.75 -0.48
N ILE A 97 -10.47 12.93 -1.50
CA ILE A 97 -9.21 13.66 -1.41
C ILE A 97 -9.47 15.12 -1.02
N GLY A 98 -10.44 15.78 -1.65
CA GLY A 98 -10.70 17.20 -1.45
C GLY A 98 -9.44 18.02 -1.73
N ASP A 99 -9.04 18.87 -0.77
CA ASP A 99 -7.86 19.74 -0.87
C ASP A 99 -6.58 19.12 -0.26
N ASP A 100 -6.64 17.87 0.19
CA ASP A 100 -5.53 17.22 0.88
C ASP A 100 -4.49 16.65 -0.09
N ALA A 101 -3.24 16.51 0.38
CA ALA A 101 -2.27 15.61 -0.20
C ALA A 101 -2.73 14.15 -0.03
N VAL A 102 -2.30 13.24 -0.90
CA VAL A 102 -2.76 11.85 -0.92
C VAL A 102 -1.63 10.85 -1.12
N ALA A 103 -1.69 9.76 -0.37
CA ALA A 103 -0.88 8.56 -0.59
C ALA A 103 -1.71 7.51 -1.35
N LEU A 104 -1.10 6.84 -2.32
CA LEU A 104 -1.64 5.65 -2.97
C LEU A 104 -0.76 4.46 -2.65
N VAL A 105 -1.38 3.36 -2.21
CA VAL A 105 -0.73 2.05 -2.09
C VAL A 105 -1.53 0.99 -2.84
N LEU A 106 -0.82 0.10 -3.53
CA LEU A 106 -1.46 -1.03 -4.18
C LEU A 106 -1.81 -2.11 -3.14
N GLY A 107 -3.02 -2.63 -3.21
CA GLY A 107 -3.60 -3.54 -2.22
C GLY A 107 -2.91 -4.91 -2.12
N ASP A 108 -2.00 -5.21 -3.03
CA ASP A 108 -1.23 -6.45 -3.11
C ASP A 108 0.28 -6.25 -2.84
N ASN A 109 0.70 -5.06 -2.44
CA ASN A 109 2.09 -4.77 -2.10
C ASN A 109 2.32 -4.86 -0.59
N ILE A 110 3.33 -5.60 -0.21
CA ILE A 110 3.74 -5.79 1.19
C ILE A 110 5.10 -5.13 1.38
N PHE A 111 5.19 -4.28 2.39
CA PHE A 111 6.43 -3.61 2.79
C PHE A 111 6.80 -4.00 4.21
N TYR A 112 8.07 -4.33 4.42
CA TYR A 112 8.63 -4.58 5.74
C TYR A 112 10.06 -4.07 5.81
N GLY A 113 10.40 -3.38 6.89
CA GLY A 113 11.77 -2.91 7.12
C GLY A 113 11.88 -2.05 8.36
N SER A 114 13.06 -2.09 9.00
CA SER A 114 13.36 -1.21 10.12
C SER A 114 13.35 0.24 9.66
N GLY A 115 12.73 1.13 10.45
CA GLY A 115 12.67 2.56 10.12
C GLY A 115 11.64 2.94 9.05
N MET A 116 10.90 1.98 8.47
CA MET A 116 9.90 2.25 7.43
C MET A 116 8.93 3.37 7.86
N GLY A 117 8.34 3.30 9.04
CA GLY A 117 7.41 4.34 9.52
C GLY A 117 8.05 5.73 9.61
N THR A 118 9.32 5.82 9.98
CA THR A 118 10.06 7.10 10.02
C THR A 118 10.29 7.64 8.61
N LEU A 119 10.69 6.78 7.67
CA LEU A 119 10.86 7.17 6.26
C LEU A 119 9.55 7.68 5.67
N LEU A 120 8.46 6.96 5.85
CA LEU A 120 7.15 7.32 5.32
C LEU A 120 6.65 8.64 5.91
N LYS A 121 6.74 8.84 7.22
CA LYS A 121 6.38 10.11 7.88
C LYS A 121 7.21 11.28 7.39
N LYS A 122 8.51 11.09 7.14
CA LYS A 122 9.40 12.14 6.62
C LYS A 122 9.01 12.54 5.18
N LYS A 123 8.52 11.60 4.38
CA LYS A 123 8.12 11.83 2.99
C LYS A 123 6.63 12.20 2.82
N ALA A 124 5.84 12.15 3.90
CA ALA A 124 4.44 12.54 3.87
C ALA A 124 4.28 14.06 3.60
N ASN A 125 3.20 14.41 2.90
CA ASN A 125 2.87 15.78 2.46
C ASN A 125 3.96 16.44 1.60
N PRO A 126 4.31 15.85 0.44
CA PRO A 126 5.29 16.43 -0.47
C PRO A 126 4.79 17.72 -1.13
N ASP A 127 5.72 18.58 -1.57
CA ASP A 127 5.44 19.62 -2.57
C ASP A 127 5.70 19.04 -3.97
N GLY A 128 4.75 18.27 -4.47
CA GLY A 128 4.85 17.50 -5.71
C GLY A 128 4.58 16.02 -5.48
N ALA A 129 5.45 15.15 -5.98
CA ALA A 129 5.32 13.70 -5.89
C ALA A 129 6.55 13.03 -5.28
N VAL A 130 6.31 11.95 -4.55
CA VAL A 130 7.36 11.03 -4.10
C VAL A 130 7.05 9.64 -4.62
N VAL A 131 8.01 9.05 -5.36
CA VAL A 131 8.06 7.62 -5.68
C VAL A 131 9.10 6.95 -4.81
N PHE A 132 8.92 5.65 -4.55
CA PHE A 132 9.94 4.88 -3.86
C PHE A 132 10.75 4.07 -4.87
N ALA A 133 12.01 3.78 -4.54
CA ALA A 133 12.91 3.01 -5.38
C ALA A 133 13.41 1.79 -4.61
N TYR A 134 13.25 0.62 -5.19
CA TYR A 134 13.69 -0.65 -4.63
C TYR A 134 14.58 -1.40 -5.61
N HIS A 135 15.78 -1.80 -5.18
CA HIS A 135 16.72 -2.49 -6.03
C HIS A 135 16.28 -3.93 -6.30
N VAL A 136 16.14 -4.29 -7.58
CA VAL A 136 15.71 -5.63 -8.06
C VAL A 136 16.70 -6.20 -9.09
N GLN A 137 16.58 -7.49 -9.37
CA GLN A 137 17.39 -8.15 -10.40
C GLN A 137 16.72 -8.13 -11.79
N ASP A 138 15.40 -7.98 -11.84
CA ASP A 138 14.53 -8.05 -13.02
C ASP A 138 13.71 -6.76 -13.21
N PRO A 139 14.38 -5.58 -13.36
CA PRO A 139 13.71 -4.27 -13.38
C PRO A 139 12.74 -4.09 -14.55
N GLU A 140 12.92 -4.81 -15.67
CA GLU A 140 12.06 -4.74 -16.85
C GLU A 140 10.60 -5.13 -16.59
N ARG A 141 10.32 -5.76 -15.46
CA ARG A 141 8.95 -6.15 -15.06
C ARG A 141 8.14 -4.99 -14.45
N TYR A 142 8.80 -3.91 -14.06
CA TYR A 142 8.25 -2.84 -13.23
C TYR A 142 8.42 -1.47 -13.89
N GLY A 143 7.79 -0.45 -13.34
CA GLY A 143 8.23 0.91 -13.55
C GLY A 143 9.65 1.08 -13.01
N VAL A 144 10.53 1.71 -13.78
CA VAL A 144 11.96 1.88 -13.43
C VAL A 144 12.25 3.35 -13.27
N VAL A 145 12.90 3.73 -12.16
CA VAL A 145 13.38 5.08 -11.91
C VAL A 145 14.90 5.15 -11.97
N GLU A 146 15.42 6.15 -12.70
CA GLU A 146 16.83 6.51 -12.71
C GLU A 146 17.04 7.81 -11.94
N PHE A 147 18.04 7.86 -11.08
CA PHE A 147 18.40 9.03 -10.29
C PHE A 147 19.92 9.09 -10.08
N ASP A 148 20.42 10.27 -9.73
CA ASP A 148 21.85 10.47 -9.46
C ASP A 148 22.21 10.26 -7.99
N GLU A 149 23.49 10.50 -7.66
CA GLU A 149 24.03 10.38 -6.30
C GLU A 149 23.40 11.34 -5.27
N HIS A 150 22.75 12.38 -5.75
CA HIS A 150 21.98 13.32 -4.92
C HIS A 150 20.49 12.96 -4.82
N HIS A 151 20.11 11.78 -5.33
CA HIS A 151 18.72 11.32 -5.42
C HIS A 151 17.82 12.21 -6.29
N SER A 152 18.40 12.96 -7.25
CA SER A 152 17.64 13.71 -8.24
C SER A 152 17.19 12.79 -9.37
N VAL A 153 15.89 12.68 -9.59
CA VAL A 153 15.29 11.80 -10.59
C VAL A 153 15.63 12.31 -12.00
N LYS A 154 16.16 11.42 -12.86
CA LYS A 154 16.52 11.71 -14.26
C LYS A 154 15.52 11.16 -15.24
N SER A 155 15.01 9.97 -14.99
CA SER A 155 14.00 9.36 -15.85
C SER A 155 13.11 8.41 -15.06
N ILE A 156 11.89 8.19 -15.55
CA ILE A 156 10.97 7.16 -15.08
C ILE A 156 10.29 6.53 -16.30
N GLU A 157 10.32 5.21 -16.39
CA GLU A 157 9.85 4.46 -17.55
C GLU A 157 9.04 3.24 -17.12
N GLU A 158 7.90 3.00 -17.79
CA GLU A 158 7.06 1.82 -17.52
C GLU A 158 7.59 0.60 -18.28
N LYS A 159 7.98 -0.44 -17.55
CA LYS A 159 8.41 -1.75 -18.09
C LYS A 159 9.34 -1.62 -19.31
N PRO A 160 10.46 -0.89 -19.17
CA PRO A 160 11.36 -0.66 -20.29
C PRO A 160 12.01 -1.98 -20.74
N ALA A 161 12.11 -2.19 -22.06
CA ALA A 161 12.82 -3.36 -22.61
C ALA A 161 14.33 -3.31 -22.31
N GLN A 162 14.88 -2.13 -22.09
CA GLN A 162 16.27 -1.88 -21.70
C GLN A 162 16.28 -0.91 -20.51
N PRO A 163 16.20 -1.42 -19.26
CA PRO A 163 16.18 -0.60 -18.07
C PRO A 163 17.46 0.23 -17.90
N LYS A 164 17.32 1.50 -17.54
CA LYS A 164 18.45 2.41 -17.28
C LYS A 164 19.03 2.25 -15.87
N SER A 165 18.29 1.60 -14.99
CA SER A 165 18.71 1.30 -13.62
C SER A 165 18.08 -0.01 -13.13
N ASN A 166 18.56 -0.53 -12.01
CA ASN A 166 17.95 -1.67 -11.32
C ASN A 166 16.95 -1.25 -10.23
N TYR A 167 16.48 0.01 -10.25
CA TYR A 167 15.56 0.50 -9.24
C TYR A 167 14.11 0.48 -9.76
N ALA A 168 13.37 -0.55 -9.33
CA ALA A 168 11.94 -0.64 -9.55
C ALA A 168 11.18 0.37 -8.68
N VAL A 169 10.05 0.83 -9.17
CA VAL A 169 9.10 1.68 -8.44
C VAL A 169 8.00 0.80 -7.86
N PRO A 170 8.01 0.52 -6.56
CA PRO A 170 6.93 -0.21 -5.89
C PRO A 170 5.60 0.53 -5.94
N GLY A 171 4.53 -0.21 -5.67
CA GLY A 171 3.18 0.33 -5.62
C GLY A 171 2.87 1.18 -4.38
N LEU A 172 3.69 2.19 -4.11
CA LEU A 172 3.54 3.17 -3.03
C LEU A 172 3.96 4.54 -3.54
N TYR A 173 3.07 5.52 -3.45
CA TYR A 173 3.23 6.85 -4.03
C TYR A 173 2.65 7.90 -3.10
N PHE A 174 3.31 9.07 -2.98
CA PHE A 174 2.79 10.22 -2.25
C PHE A 174 2.72 11.42 -3.19
N TYR A 175 1.63 12.16 -3.13
CA TYR A 175 1.36 13.29 -4.03
C TYR A 175 0.79 14.48 -3.27
N ASP A 176 1.09 15.66 -3.77
CA ASP A 176 0.33 16.86 -3.44
C ASP A 176 -1.08 16.81 -4.07
N ASN A 177 -1.91 17.78 -3.80
CA ASN A 177 -3.30 17.81 -4.29
C ASN A 177 -3.41 17.95 -5.82
N SER A 178 -2.38 18.45 -6.51
CA SER A 178 -2.41 18.62 -7.97
C SER A 178 -2.54 17.30 -8.74
N VAL A 179 -2.31 16.16 -8.07
CA VAL A 179 -2.43 14.82 -8.64
C VAL A 179 -3.80 14.56 -9.28
N VAL A 180 -4.89 15.07 -8.68
CA VAL A 180 -6.25 14.88 -9.23
C VAL A 180 -6.39 15.55 -10.59
N LYS A 181 -5.90 16.79 -10.71
CA LYS A 181 -5.90 17.53 -11.99
C LYS A 181 -5.03 16.84 -13.05
N ILE A 182 -3.84 16.36 -12.65
CA ILE A 182 -2.92 15.66 -13.54
C ILE A 182 -3.55 14.35 -14.01
N ALA A 183 -4.12 13.55 -13.10
CA ALA A 183 -4.76 12.28 -13.43
C ALA A 183 -5.91 12.44 -14.44
N LYS A 184 -6.67 13.55 -14.37
CA LYS A 184 -7.71 13.88 -15.36
C LYS A 184 -7.16 14.31 -16.72
N ALA A 185 -5.92 14.78 -16.79
CA ALA A 185 -5.30 15.33 -17.99
C ALA A 185 -4.49 14.29 -18.79
N ILE A 186 -3.98 13.24 -18.16
CA ILE A 186 -3.24 12.19 -18.86
C ILE A 186 -4.17 11.38 -19.77
N LYS A 187 -3.57 10.82 -20.83
CA LYS A 187 -4.31 10.00 -21.81
C LYS A 187 -4.04 8.52 -21.53
N PRO A 188 -5.01 7.64 -21.83
CA PRO A 188 -4.78 6.21 -21.77
C PRO A 188 -3.60 5.79 -22.66
N SER A 189 -2.78 4.87 -22.14
CA SER A 189 -1.69 4.24 -22.89
C SER A 189 -2.23 3.36 -24.04
N PRO A 190 -1.34 2.82 -24.90
CA PRO A 190 -1.76 1.82 -25.91
C PRO A 190 -2.46 0.59 -25.32
N ARG A 191 -2.33 0.34 -24.01
CA ARG A 191 -3.06 -0.72 -23.28
C ARG A 191 -4.46 -0.31 -22.85
N GLY A 192 -4.84 0.95 -23.06
CA GLY A 192 -6.10 1.52 -22.60
C GLY A 192 -6.11 1.95 -21.12
N GLU A 193 -4.94 1.99 -20.46
CA GLU A 193 -4.81 2.27 -19.04
C GLU A 193 -4.26 3.68 -18.78
N LEU A 194 -4.78 4.36 -17.76
CA LEU A 194 -4.20 5.58 -17.18
C LEU A 194 -3.00 5.20 -16.33
N GLU A 195 -1.81 5.28 -16.93
CA GLU A 195 -0.57 4.81 -16.31
C GLU A 195 -0.10 5.74 -15.19
N ILE A 196 0.26 5.16 -14.05
CA ILE A 196 0.85 5.91 -12.94
C ILE A 196 2.23 6.48 -13.34
N THR A 197 2.96 5.80 -14.22
CA THR A 197 4.25 6.25 -14.72
C THR A 197 4.13 7.51 -15.55
N ASP A 198 3.06 7.67 -16.37
CA ASP A 198 2.81 8.89 -17.14
C ASP A 198 2.45 10.06 -16.20
N LEU A 199 1.68 9.80 -15.16
CA LEU A 199 1.40 10.79 -14.12
C LEU A 199 2.70 11.24 -13.42
N ASN A 200 3.57 10.31 -13.03
CA ASN A 200 4.86 10.62 -12.42
C ASN A 200 5.78 11.39 -13.36
N ARG A 201 5.73 11.12 -14.67
CA ARG A 201 6.49 11.86 -15.69
C ARG A 201 6.10 13.33 -15.74
N VAL A 202 4.81 13.67 -15.57
CA VAL A 202 4.38 15.07 -15.49
C VAL A 202 5.04 15.79 -14.31
N TYR A 203 5.11 15.15 -13.14
CA TYR A 203 5.82 15.71 -11.99
C TYR A 203 7.32 15.84 -12.23
N LEU A 204 7.93 14.86 -12.90
CA LEU A 204 9.35 14.94 -13.29
C LEU A 204 9.63 16.13 -14.20
N GLU A 205 8.81 16.34 -15.23
CA GLU A 205 8.92 17.47 -16.17
C GLU A 205 8.73 18.82 -15.48
N GLN A 206 7.97 18.87 -14.39
CA GLN A 206 7.79 20.05 -13.55
C GLN A 206 8.93 20.25 -12.53
N GLY A 207 9.90 19.33 -12.44
CA GLY A 207 10.94 19.34 -11.43
C GLY A 207 10.44 19.06 -10.01
N LYS A 208 9.30 18.37 -9.88
CA LYS A 208 8.60 18.10 -8.62
C LYS A 208 8.48 16.60 -8.27
N LEU A 209 9.30 15.75 -8.87
CA LEU A 209 9.35 14.31 -8.56
C LEU A 209 10.56 14.02 -7.67
N GLU A 210 10.30 13.58 -6.45
CA GLU A 210 11.31 13.08 -5.52
C GLU A 210 11.37 11.55 -5.51
N VAL A 211 12.53 11.00 -5.15
CA VAL A 211 12.70 9.57 -4.89
C VAL A 211 13.01 9.30 -3.42
N GLY A 212 12.35 8.29 -2.84
CA GLY A 212 12.68 7.71 -1.55
C GLY A 212 13.29 6.32 -1.77
N VAL A 213 14.59 6.17 -1.50
CA VAL A 213 15.24 4.87 -1.66
C VAL A 213 14.90 3.96 -0.48
N LEU A 214 14.45 2.75 -0.79
CA LEU A 214 14.24 1.68 0.18
C LEU A 214 15.55 0.92 0.36
N ASP A 215 16.16 1.09 1.53
CA ASP A 215 17.49 0.58 1.84
C ASP A 215 17.54 -0.95 1.98
N ARG A 216 18.75 -1.50 2.04
CA ARG A 216 19.00 -2.91 2.39
C ARG A 216 18.36 -3.23 3.75
N GLY A 217 17.70 -4.39 3.82
CA GLY A 217 16.93 -4.78 4.99
C GLY A 217 15.45 -4.38 4.92
N THR A 218 15.06 -3.60 3.88
CA THR A 218 13.67 -3.48 3.49
C THR A 218 13.29 -4.63 2.55
N ALA A 219 12.15 -5.25 2.80
CA ALA A 219 11.51 -6.18 1.88
C ALA A 219 10.31 -5.50 1.23
N TRP A 220 10.25 -5.60 -0.09
CA TRP A 220 9.06 -5.34 -0.88
C TRP A 220 8.66 -6.62 -1.60
N LEU A 221 7.43 -7.07 -1.39
CA LEU A 221 6.89 -8.29 -1.96
C LEU A 221 5.66 -7.92 -2.78
N ASP A 222 5.69 -8.27 -4.06
CA ASP A 222 4.51 -8.28 -4.91
C ASP A 222 3.88 -9.68 -4.83
N THR A 223 2.60 -9.78 -4.62
CA THR A 223 1.91 -11.06 -4.49
C THR A 223 1.19 -11.43 -5.79
N GLY A 224 1.79 -11.11 -6.96
CA GLY A 224 1.18 -11.17 -8.29
C GLY A 224 1.04 -12.56 -8.89
N THR A 225 1.77 -13.56 -8.40
CA THR A 225 1.80 -14.94 -8.87
C THR A 225 1.60 -15.91 -7.72
N PHE A 226 1.34 -17.20 -8.02
CA PHE A 226 1.24 -18.24 -6.99
C PHE A 226 2.51 -18.36 -6.16
N ASP A 227 3.67 -18.33 -6.82
CA ASP A 227 4.96 -18.43 -6.14
C ASP A 227 5.22 -17.21 -5.25
N SER A 228 5.05 -16.00 -5.77
CA SER A 228 5.27 -14.78 -4.97
C SER A 228 4.29 -14.64 -3.80
N LEU A 229 3.04 -15.15 -3.92
CA LEU A 229 2.09 -15.19 -2.82
C LEU A 229 2.53 -16.17 -1.72
N MET A 230 3.04 -17.34 -2.12
CA MET A 230 3.58 -18.36 -1.20
C MET A 230 4.84 -17.83 -0.51
N GLU A 231 5.77 -17.26 -1.26
CA GLU A 231 7.02 -16.68 -0.74
C GLU A 231 6.75 -15.55 0.26
N ALA A 232 5.76 -14.69 -0.03
CA ALA A 232 5.34 -13.65 0.91
C ALA A 232 4.82 -14.24 2.23
N GLY A 233 4.00 -15.30 2.16
CA GLY A 233 3.51 -16.00 3.35
C GLY A 233 4.63 -16.62 4.17
N GLN A 234 5.58 -17.29 3.52
CA GLN A 234 6.76 -17.88 4.17
C GLN A 234 7.68 -16.83 4.81
N PHE A 235 7.93 -15.73 4.10
CA PHE A 235 8.73 -14.61 4.62
C PHE A 235 8.13 -14.04 5.90
N ILE A 236 6.83 -13.73 5.90
CA ILE A 236 6.13 -13.22 7.08
C ILE A 236 6.14 -14.25 8.21
N GLU A 237 5.88 -15.52 7.91
CA GLU A 237 5.92 -16.61 8.90
C GLU A 237 7.26 -16.68 9.63
N VAL A 238 8.36 -16.69 8.88
CA VAL A 238 9.71 -16.77 9.45
C VAL A 238 10.01 -15.58 10.35
N LEU A 239 9.68 -14.37 9.92
CA LEU A 239 9.88 -13.15 10.71
C LEU A 239 9.09 -13.19 12.02
N GLU A 240 7.78 -13.45 11.93
CA GLU A 240 6.90 -13.46 13.10
C GLU A 240 7.27 -14.57 14.09
N LYS A 241 7.61 -15.76 13.62
CA LYS A 241 8.06 -16.85 14.47
C LYS A 241 9.40 -16.58 15.18
N ARG A 242 10.30 -15.85 14.53
CA ARG A 242 11.61 -15.52 15.08
C ARG A 242 11.57 -14.37 16.07
N GLN A 243 10.82 -13.34 15.77
CA GLN A 243 10.77 -12.11 16.58
C GLN A 243 9.68 -12.16 17.66
N GLY A 244 8.64 -12.98 17.48
CA GLY A 244 7.44 -12.94 18.30
C GLY A 244 6.55 -11.70 18.03
N LEU A 245 6.94 -10.87 17.08
CA LEU A 245 6.24 -9.63 16.70
C LEU A 245 5.52 -9.82 15.35
N LYS A 246 4.32 -9.26 15.24
CA LYS A 246 3.55 -9.36 14.00
C LYS A 246 3.91 -8.27 12.99
N VAL A 247 3.96 -8.65 11.73
CA VAL A 247 4.09 -7.73 10.60
C VAL A 247 2.68 -7.32 10.15
N GLY A 248 2.44 -6.02 9.97
CA GLY A 248 1.15 -5.53 9.49
C GLY A 248 -0.02 -5.70 10.48
N CYS A 249 0.27 -5.71 11.80
CA CYS A 249 -0.77 -5.71 12.83
C CYS A 249 -1.35 -4.29 12.98
N ILE A 250 -2.48 -4.05 12.35
CA ILE A 250 -3.12 -2.72 12.29
C ILE A 250 -3.60 -2.24 13.68
N GLU A 251 -4.02 -3.15 14.53
CA GLU A 251 -4.43 -2.85 15.91
C GLU A 251 -3.24 -2.38 16.75
N GLU A 252 -2.09 -3.05 16.65
CA GLU A 252 -0.86 -2.63 17.33
C GLU A 252 -0.40 -1.25 16.86
N ILE A 253 -0.43 -0.99 15.54
CA ILE A 253 -0.02 0.30 14.99
C ILE A 253 -0.95 1.41 15.52
N ALA A 254 -2.27 1.20 15.52
CA ALA A 254 -3.24 2.13 16.07
C ALA A 254 -2.98 2.41 17.55
N TYR A 255 -2.72 1.38 18.34
CA TYR A 255 -2.43 1.48 19.77
C TYR A 255 -1.11 2.21 20.05
N ARG A 256 -0.02 1.84 19.37
CA ARG A 256 1.29 2.48 19.55
C ARG A 256 1.32 3.93 19.09
N ASN A 257 0.50 4.30 18.10
CA ASN A 257 0.31 5.69 17.69
C ASN A 257 -0.65 6.49 18.63
N GLY A 258 -1.23 5.85 19.66
CA GLY A 258 -2.16 6.49 20.58
C GLY A 258 -3.53 6.82 19.97
N TRP A 259 -3.90 6.17 18.86
CA TRP A 259 -5.19 6.36 18.21
C TRP A 259 -6.33 5.61 18.91
N ILE A 260 -5.99 4.55 19.60
CA ILE A 260 -6.87 3.79 20.49
C ILE A 260 -6.20 3.62 21.86
N ASN A 261 -7.01 3.52 22.89
CA ASN A 261 -6.57 3.32 24.28
C ASN A 261 -6.61 1.83 24.71
N ASP A 262 -6.20 1.55 25.96
CA ASP A 262 -6.12 0.20 26.53
C ASP A 262 -7.48 -0.51 26.47
N THR A 263 -8.57 0.20 26.78
CA THR A 263 -9.93 -0.37 26.77
C THR A 263 -10.35 -0.80 25.35
N GLN A 264 -10.05 0.02 24.35
CA GLN A 264 -10.34 -0.29 22.94
C GLN A 264 -9.45 -1.44 22.44
N MET A 265 -8.17 -1.43 22.78
CA MET A 265 -7.26 -2.53 22.45
C MET A 265 -7.69 -3.85 23.11
N GLN A 266 -8.14 -3.81 24.38
CA GLN A 266 -8.67 -4.99 25.08
C GLN A 266 -9.93 -5.54 24.40
N ALA A 267 -10.81 -4.67 23.90
CA ALA A 267 -12.00 -5.08 23.15
C ALA A 267 -11.63 -5.82 21.86
N LEU A 268 -10.61 -5.33 21.14
CA LEU A 268 -10.07 -6.00 19.94
C LEU A 268 -9.42 -7.35 20.27
N ALA A 269 -8.62 -7.43 21.33
CA ALA A 269 -8.04 -8.68 21.80
C ALA A 269 -9.12 -9.72 22.14
N ASN A 270 -10.19 -9.30 22.84
CA ASN A 270 -11.33 -10.15 23.19
C ASN A 270 -12.09 -10.66 21.95
N LYS A 271 -12.23 -9.82 20.90
CA LYS A 271 -12.83 -10.22 19.62
C LYS A 271 -12.09 -11.41 18.99
N TYR A 272 -10.77 -11.46 19.13
CA TYR A 272 -9.90 -12.49 18.54
C TYR A 272 -9.37 -13.51 19.55
N LYS A 273 -9.89 -13.56 20.78
CA LYS A 273 -9.34 -14.35 21.91
C LYS A 273 -9.16 -15.85 21.65
N LYS A 274 -9.87 -16.42 20.65
CA LYS A 274 -9.75 -17.83 20.29
C LYS A 274 -8.61 -18.12 19.31
N SER A 275 -7.86 -17.10 18.90
CA SER A 275 -6.74 -17.21 17.96
C SER A 275 -5.43 -16.73 18.58
N GLY A 276 -4.31 -17.14 18.03
CA GLY A 276 -2.99 -16.59 18.41
C GLY A 276 -2.87 -15.09 18.15
N TYR A 277 -3.68 -14.53 17.24
CA TYR A 277 -3.74 -13.10 16.99
C TYR A 277 -4.27 -12.31 18.21
N GLY A 278 -5.38 -12.78 18.81
CA GLY A 278 -5.91 -12.15 20.03
C GLY A 278 -4.95 -12.24 21.21
N GLN A 279 -4.29 -13.40 21.40
CA GLN A 279 -3.25 -13.56 22.43
C GLN A 279 -2.07 -12.58 22.24
N TYR A 280 -1.69 -12.32 20.98
CA TYR A 280 -0.68 -11.30 20.65
C TYR A 280 -1.10 -9.90 21.12
N LEU A 281 -2.34 -9.48 20.82
CA LEU A 281 -2.86 -8.19 21.26
C LEU A 281 -2.90 -8.04 22.79
N GLU A 282 -3.24 -9.11 23.51
CA GLU A 282 -3.16 -9.14 24.99
C GLU A 282 -1.70 -8.99 25.49
N ASN A 283 -0.75 -9.61 24.79
CA ASN A 283 0.67 -9.49 25.15
C ASN A 283 1.19 -8.06 24.94
N ILE A 284 0.75 -7.36 23.89
CA ILE A 284 1.06 -5.93 23.69
C ILE A 284 0.52 -5.08 24.84
N LEU A 285 -0.73 -5.27 25.27
CA LEU A 285 -1.32 -4.57 26.42
C LEU A 285 -0.54 -4.81 27.70
N ASN A 286 -0.12 -6.04 27.93
CA ASN A 286 0.63 -6.43 29.12
C ASN A 286 2.13 -6.03 29.07
N LYS A 287 2.55 -5.26 28.05
CA LYS A 287 3.93 -4.79 27.85
C LYS A 287 4.97 -5.92 27.85
N ARG A 288 4.60 -7.06 27.27
CA ARG A 288 5.49 -8.23 27.16
C ARG A 288 6.41 -8.16 25.93
N TYR A 289 6.32 -7.05 25.15
CA TYR A 289 7.12 -6.77 23.96
C TYR A 289 7.63 -5.31 23.98
#